data_6fb4e52ccef9e91c8eeef9ce648a5b38
#
_entry.id   6fb4e52ccef9e91c8eeef9ce648a5b38
#
_cell.length_a   1.000
_cell.length_b   1.000
_cell.length_c   1.000
_cell.angle_alpha   90.00
_cell.angle_beta   90.00
_cell.angle_gamma   90.00
#
_symmetry.space_group_name_H-M   'P 1'
#
loop_
_entity.id
_entity.type
_entity.pdbx_description
1 polymer ?
#
loop_
_entity_poly.entity_id
_entity_poly.type
_entity_poly.pdbx_seq_one_letter_code
_entity_poly.pdbx_strand_id
1 'polypeptide(L)'
;MIWPLSRKSKKRMARICIEGPINAETRKNVLKALKQIEEREFPALLLRIDSPGGTVGDSQEIHSALLRLREKGCHVVASFGNISASGGVYIGVGAEKIVANPGTITGSIGVILRGNNLSKLLEKVGIKFETVKSGIYKDILSPDRPLSNEERALLQSLIDSSYEQFVLAVSKGRNLTPEVVKSFADGRVFTGEQAKEFGLVDEIGDENDAKLLAIKIANLDEKTKPITFGKPKKKKRE
;
A
#
# COMPACT_ATOMS: atom_id res chain seq x y z
N MET A 1 26.79 -21.18 9.74
CA MET A 1 26.88 -20.23 10.85
C MET A 1 25.49 -19.98 11.37
N ILE A 2 25.10 -20.68 12.44
CA ILE A 2 23.78 -20.58 13.09
C ILE A 2 23.78 -19.26 13.86
N TRP A 3 23.00 -18.29 13.39
CA TRP A 3 22.77 -17.01 14.06
C TRP A 3 22.07 -17.31 15.40
N PRO A 4 22.56 -16.76 16.54
CA PRO A 4 21.95 -17.06 17.84
C PRO A 4 20.49 -16.63 17.84
N LEU A 5 19.64 -17.52 18.34
CA LEU A 5 18.21 -17.39 18.57
C LEU A 5 17.84 -15.99 19.08
N SER A 6 16.84 -15.40 18.45
CA SER A 6 16.36 -14.04 18.54
C SER A 6 16.34 -13.48 19.96
N ARG A 7 17.23 -12.54 20.22
CA ARG A 7 17.13 -11.71 21.42
C ARG A 7 15.82 -10.91 21.33
N LYS A 8 14.86 -11.20 22.20
CA LYS A 8 13.58 -10.49 22.26
C LYS A 8 13.82 -8.98 22.32
N SER A 9 13.11 -8.23 21.49
CA SER A 9 13.38 -6.79 21.31
C SER A 9 12.33 -5.91 22.00
N LYS A 10 11.80 -6.38 23.14
CA LYS A 10 10.71 -5.75 23.93
C LYS A 10 10.92 -4.28 24.33
N LYS A 11 12.15 -3.76 24.20
CA LYS A 11 12.49 -2.35 24.50
C LYS A 11 12.99 -1.61 23.26
N ARG A 12 12.67 -2.09 22.07
CA ARG A 12 13.16 -1.52 20.80
C ARG A 12 11.99 -1.28 19.85
N MET A 13 12.19 -0.37 18.93
CA MET A 13 11.24 -0.08 17.86
C MET A 13 11.83 -0.55 16.53
N ALA A 14 10.99 -1.15 15.70
CA ALA A 14 11.31 -1.46 14.31
C ALA A 14 10.96 -0.29 13.40
N ARG A 15 11.63 -0.20 12.24
CA ARG A 15 11.27 0.71 11.15
C ARG A 15 11.29 -0.05 9.83
N ILE A 16 10.24 0.12 9.03
CA ILE A 16 10.21 -0.29 7.62
C ILE A 16 10.00 0.96 6.78
N CYS A 17 10.64 1.01 5.60
CA CYS A 17 10.40 2.04 4.60
C CYS A 17 9.91 1.39 3.31
N ILE A 18 8.76 1.86 2.80
CA ILE A 18 8.22 1.52 1.49
C ILE A 18 8.41 2.74 0.60
N GLU A 19 9.31 2.64 -0.37
CA GLU A 19 9.64 3.71 -1.31
C GLU A 19 9.35 3.25 -2.74
N GLY A 20 8.77 4.15 -3.54
CA GLY A 20 8.44 3.89 -4.94
C GLY A 20 7.25 2.95 -5.14
N PRO A 21 7.08 2.36 -6.34
CA PRO A 21 5.93 1.53 -6.67
C PRO A 21 5.83 0.25 -5.83
N ILE A 22 4.60 -0.11 -5.43
CA ILE A 22 4.31 -1.37 -4.75
C ILE A 22 4.13 -2.47 -5.79
N ASN A 23 4.98 -3.47 -5.72
CA ASN A 23 5.02 -4.63 -6.61
C ASN A 23 5.46 -5.89 -5.85
N ALA A 24 5.61 -7.01 -6.55
CA ALA A 24 6.00 -8.29 -5.96
C ALA A 24 7.34 -8.23 -5.20
N GLU A 25 8.31 -7.42 -5.65
CA GLU A 25 9.58 -7.25 -4.93
C GLU A 25 9.39 -6.49 -3.63
N THR A 26 8.65 -5.38 -3.67
CA THR A 26 8.28 -4.60 -2.48
C THR A 26 7.56 -5.48 -1.47
N ARG A 27 6.52 -6.22 -1.90
CA ARG A 27 5.80 -7.16 -1.05
C ARG A 27 6.73 -8.17 -0.40
N LYS A 28 7.56 -8.87 -1.19
CA LYS A 28 8.50 -9.89 -0.68
C LYS A 28 9.43 -9.33 0.41
N ASN A 29 9.97 -8.14 0.18
CA ASN A 29 10.89 -7.49 1.11
C ASN A 29 10.19 -7.07 2.40
N VAL A 30 8.99 -6.48 2.29
CA VAL A 30 8.20 -6.03 3.45
C VAL A 30 7.70 -7.21 4.26
N LEU A 31 7.15 -8.25 3.64
CA LEU A 31 6.69 -9.45 4.36
C LEU A 31 7.83 -10.14 5.10
N LYS A 32 9.02 -10.22 4.50
CA LYS A 32 10.22 -10.75 5.17
C LYS A 32 10.60 -9.90 6.40
N ALA A 33 10.53 -8.59 6.27
CA ALA A 33 10.81 -7.67 7.38
C ALA A 33 9.78 -7.81 8.51
N LEU A 34 8.48 -7.84 8.17
CA LEU A 34 7.41 -8.03 9.14
C LEU A 34 7.54 -9.35 9.91
N LYS A 35 7.89 -10.45 9.22
CA LYS A 35 8.17 -11.74 9.86
C LYS A 35 9.31 -11.65 10.87
N GLN A 36 10.41 -10.97 10.53
CA GLN A 36 11.53 -10.77 11.45
C GLN A 36 11.17 -9.90 12.66
N ILE A 37 10.29 -8.91 12.48
CA ILE A 37 9.79 -8.05 13.54
C ILE A 37 8.91 -8.87 14.50
N GLU A 38 8.03 -9.68 13.95
CA GLU A 38 7.17 -10.59 14.72
C GLU A 38 7.99 -11.60 15.53
N GLU A 39 8.91 -12.33 14.87
CA GLU A 39 9.77 -13.33 15.53
C GLU A 39 10.61 -12.75 16.67
N ARG A 40 10.95 -11.47 16.58
CA ARG A 40 11.74 -10.76 17.60
C ARG A 40 10.89 -10.03 18.64
N GLU A 41 9.57 -10.12 18.54
CA GLU A 41 8.61 -9.49 19.47
C GLU A 41 8.87 -7.98 19.65
N PHE A 42 8.97 -7.23 18.54
CA PHE A 42 9.06 -5.78 18.63
C PHE A 42 7.71 -5.21 19.08
N PRO A 43 7.67 -4.35 20.12
CA PRO A 43 6.43 -3.75 20.61
C PRO A 43 5.92 -2.62 19.69
N ALA A 44 6.77 -2.05 18.84
CA ALA A 44 6.40 -0.96 17.96
C ALA A 44 7.06 -1.07 16.59
N LEU A 45 6.31 -0.66 15.56
CA LEU A 45 6.75 -0.50 14.18
C LEU A 45 6.43 0.93 13.69
N LEU A 46 7.46 1.66 13.27
CA LEU A 46 7.33 2.86 12.45
C LEU A 46 7.34 2.44 10.98
N LEU A 47 6.21 2.62 10.31
CA LEU A 47 6.05 2.29 8.89
C LEU A 47 6.08 3.57 8.05
N ARG A 48 7.23 3.88 7.46
CA ARG A 48 7.36 4.99 6.50
C ARG A 48 6.87 4.55 5.14
N ILE A 49 5.94 5.32 4.55
CA ILE A 49 5.41 5.07 3.21
C ILE A 49 5.65 6.31 2.35
N ASP A 50 6.39 6.16 1.26
CA ASP A 50 6.62 7.17 0.23
C ASP A 50 6.42 6.52 -1.16
N SER A 51 5.15 6.31 -1.54
CA SER A 51 4.75 5.47 -2.65
C SER A 51 3.51 6.01 -3.37
N PRO A 52 3.51 6.02 -4.71
CA PRO A 52 2.31 6.34 -5.49
C PRO A 52 1.25 5.21 -5.47
N GLY A 53 1.56 4.07 -4.84
CA GLY A 53 0.76 2.85 -4.89
C GLY A 53 1.35 1.81 -5.84
N GLY A 54 0.51 0.89 -6.29
CA GLY A 54 0.93 -0.20 -7.18
C GLY A 54 -0.13 -1.29 -7.30
N THR A 55 0.30 -2.55 -7.38
CA THR A 55 -0.58 -3.69 -7.57
C THR A 55 -1.48 -3.95 -6.36
N VAL A 56 -2.75 -4.27 -6.64
CA VAL A 56 -3.78 -4.47 -5.61
C VAL A 56 -3.41 -5.63 -4.68
N GLY A 57 -3.12 -6.81 -5.23
CA GLY A 57 -2.81 -8.00 -4.43
C GLY A 57 -1.58 -7.83 -3.55
N ASP A 58 -0.51 -7.20 -4.04
CA ASP A 58 0.70 -6.96 -3.26
C ASP A 58 0.41 -6.00 -2.07
N SER A 59 -0.42 -4.97 -2.30
CA SER A 59 -0.85 -4.05 -1.24
C SER A 59 -1.72 -4.75 -0.19
N GLN A 60 -2.63 -5.62 -0.62
CA GLN A 60 -3.50 -6.41 0.26
C GLN A 60 -2.70 -7.38 1.14
N GLU A 61 -1.72 -8.08 0.59
CA GLU A 61 -0.89 -9.01 1.37
C GLU A 61 -0.08 -8.27 2.46
N ILE A 62 0.48 -7.11 2.13
CA ILE A 62 1.21 -6.27 3.12
C ILE A 62 0.26 -5.78 4.20
N HIS A 63 -0.90 -5.22 3.82
CA HIS A 63 -1.93 -4.77 4.76
C HIS A 63 -2.37 -5.89 5.70
N SER A 64 -2.68 -7.07 5.18
CA SER A 64 -3.08 -8.22 5.99
C SER A 64 -1.99 -8.67 6.96
N ALA A 65 -0.72 -8.59 6.55
CA ALA A 65 0.41 -8.89 7.42
C ALA A 65 0.59 -7.86 8.56
N LEU A 66 0.31 -6.59 8.29
CA LEU A 66 0.30 -5.54 9.33
C LEU A 66 -0.80 -5.77 10.35
N LEU A 67 -2.01 -6.14 9.91
CA LEU A 67 -3.11 -6.46 10.83
C LEU A 67 -2.73 -7.63 11.75
N ARG A 68 -2.20 -8.72 11.20
CA ARG A 68 -1.73 -9.87 12.01
C ARG A 68 -0.62 -9.48 13.00
N LEU A 69 0.29 -8.58 12.60
CA LEU A 69 1.35 -8.11 13.50
C LEU A 69 0.76 -7.30 14.67
N ARG A 70 -0.26 -6.47 14.41
CA ARG A 70 -0.99 -5.71 15.45
C ARG A 70 -1.74 -6.64 16.41
N GLU A 71 -2.41 -7.67 15.90
CA GLU A 71 -3.08 -8.70 16.72
C GLU A 71 -2.11 -9.41 17.68
N LYS A 72 -0.83 -9.47 17.33
CA LYS A 72 0.24 -10.01 18.19
C LYS A 72 0.84 -8.97 19.15
N GLY A 73 0.24 -7.79 19.24
CA GLY A 73 0.60 -6.75 20.21
C GLY A 73 1.71 -5.79 19.76
N CYS A 74 2.04 -5.75 18.47
CA CYS A 74 2.94 -4.73 17.92
C CYS A 74 2.14 -3.49 17.51
N HIS A 75 2.39 -2.35 18.15
CA HIS A 75 1.79 -1.07 17.75
C HIS A 75 2.41 -0.57 16.46
N VAL A 76 1.57 -0.28 15.46
CA VAL A 76 2.02 0.18 14.14
C VAL A 76 1.58 1.62 13.93
N VAL A 77 2.55 2.52 13.73
CA VAL A 77 2.31 3.90 13.33
C VAL A 77 2.86 4.11 11.92
N ALA A 78 2.00 4.55 11.01
CA ALA A 78 2.39 4.90 9.65
C ALA A 78 2.79 6.38 9.57
N SER A 79 3.88 6.67 8.85
CA SER A 79 4.30 8.00 8.48
C SER A 79 4.24 8.13 6.97
N PHE A 80 3.32 8.96 6.47
CA PHE A 80 3.19 9.25 5.05
C PHE A 80 4.25 10.26 4.62
N GLY A 81 4.98 9.92 3.55
CA GLY A 81 6.07 10.72 3.01
C GLY A 81 5.63 11.86 2.11
N ASN A 82 6.41 12.11 1.08
CA ASN A 82 6.06 13.07 0.06
C ASN A 82 4.78 12.65 -0.68
N ILE A 83 4.68 11.36 -0.98
CA ILE A 83 3.48 10.75 -1.56
C ILE A 83 3.15 9.45 -0.83
N SER A 84 1.88 9.26 -0.48
CA SER A 84 1.36 7.99 0.01
C SER A 84 -0.06 7.81 -0.51
N ALA A 85 -0.16 7.30 -1.73
CA ALA A 85 -1.41 7.26 -2.49
C ALA A 85 -1.78 5.84 -2.93
N SER A 86 -3.06 5.61 -3.22
CA SER A 86 -3.57 4.33 -3.74
C SER A 86 -3.15 3.15 -2.85
N GLY A 87 -2.38 2.18 -3.38
CA GLY A 87 -1.83 1.07 -2.60
C GLY A 87 -1.04 1.49 -1.35
N GLY A 88 -0.43 2.70 -1.35
CA GLY A 88 0.22 3.27 -0.17
C GLY A 88 -0.79 3.58 0.94
N VAL A 89 -1.95 4.13 0.59
CA VAL A 89 -3.07 4.32 1.54
C VAL A 89 -3.61 2.96 1.99
N TYR A 90 -3.78 2.01 1.06
CA TYR A 90 -4.28 0.66 1.39
C TYR A 90 -3.42 -0.01 2.47
N ILE A 91 -2.10 0.10 2.34
CA ILE A 91 -1.16 -0.42 3.35
C ILE A 91 -1.25 0.42 4.63
N GLY A 92 -1.25 1.75 4.49
CA GLY A 92 -1.22 2.69 5.61
C GLY A 92 -2.39 2.54 6.57
N VAL A 93 -3.60 2.27 6.06
CA VAL A 93 -4.79 2.06 6.91
C VAL A 93 -4.74 0.75 7.72
N GLY A 94 -3.75 -0.11 7.48
CA GLY A 94 -3.42 -1.23 8.36
C GLY A 94 -2.71 -0.81 9.66
N ALA A 95 -2.21 0.43 9.74
CA ALA A 95 -1.62 0.98 10.97
C ALA A 95 -2.69 1.38 11.99
N GLU A 96 -2.27 1.53 13.24
CA GLU A 96 -3.12 2.02 14.34
C GLU A 96 -3.30 3.54 14.25
N LYS A 97 -2.22 4.24 13.88
CA LYS A 97 -2.19 5.68 13.67
C LYS A 97 -1.46 6.04 12.39
N ILE A 98 -1.88 7.12 11.76
CA ILE A 98 -1.29 7.65 10.54
C ILE A 98 -0.93 9.12 10.77
N VAL A 99 0.34 9.45 10.53
CA VAL A 99 0.87 10.82 10.58
C VAL A 99 1.30 11.22 9.16
N ALA A 100 0.96 12.41 8.71
CA ALA A 100 1.34 12.93 7.40
C ALA A 100 1.84 14.36 7.50
N ASN A 101 2.79 14.77 6.63
CA ASN A 101 3.12 16.18 6.50
C ASN A 101 1.92 16.97 5.92
N PRO A 102 1.80 18.27 6.19
CA PRO A 102 0.70 19.08 5.64
C PRO A 102 0.56 18.94 4.11
N GLY A 103 1.68 18.97 3.41
CA GLY A 103 1.75 18.90 1.95
C GLY A 103 1.92 17.49 1.37
N THR A 104 1.81 16.42 2.16
CA THR A 104 1.83 15.05 1.66
C THR A 104 0.74 14.85 0.62
N ILE A 105 1.06 14.30 -0.54
CA ILE A 105 0.06 13.89 -1.53
C ILE A 105 -0.45 12.51 -1.15
N THR A 106 -1.77 12.40 -0.90
CA THR A 106 -2.40 11.13 -0.51
C THR A 106 -3.76 10.94 -1.19
N GLY A 107 -4.56 9.97 -0.75
CA GLY A 107 -5.82 9.63 -1.42
C GLY A 107 -5.60 8.69 -2.59
N SER A 108 -6.11 9.02 -3.78
CA SER A 108 -6.14 8.11 -4.94
C SER A 108 -6.75 6.75 -4.56
N ILE A 109 -7.81 6.79 -3.74
CA ILE A 109 -8.57 5.61 -3.34
C ILE A 109 -9.45 5.23 -4.52
N GLY A 110 -8.97 4.24 -5.28
CA GLY A 110 -9.61 3.82 -6.51
C GLY A 110 -8.82 2.69 -7.17
N VAL A 111 -9.43 2.07 -8.18
CA VAL A 111 -8.84 0.98 -8.94
C VAL A 111 -8.96 1.30 -10.42
N ILE A 112 -7.88 1.13 -11.15
CA ILE A 112 -7.87 1.30 -12.61
C ILE A 112 -7.31 0.06 -13.28
N LEU A 113 -7.85 -0.22 -14.47
CA LEU A 113 -7.30 -1.16 -15.42
C LEU A 113 -7.14 -0.43 -16.74
N ARG A 114 -5.93 -0.40 -17.29
CA ARG A 114 -5.62 0.36 -18.49
C ARG A 114 -5.11 -0.57 -19.58
N GLY A 115 -5.71 -0.49 -20.76
CA GLY A 115 -5.24 -1.10 -22.00
C GLY A 115 -5.11 -0.05 -23.10
N ASN A 116 -4.29 -0.33 -24.11
CA ASN A 116 -4.15 0.51 -25.28
C ASN A 116 -4.89 -0.14 -26.45
N ASN A 117 -5.64 0.66 -27.21
CA ASN A 117 -6.20 0.24 -28.50
C ASN A 117 -5.34 0.82 -29.62
N LEU A 118 -4.61 -0.03 -30.31
CA LEU A 118 -3.70 0.32 -31.40
C LEU A 118 -4.25 -0.14 -32.78
N SER A 119 -5.49 -0.63 -32.86
CA SER A 119 -6.06 -1.23 -34.08
C SER A 119 -5.88 -0.35 -35.33
N LYS A 120 -6.20 0.94 -35.20
CA LYS A 120 -6.04 1.90 -36.33
C LYS A 120 -4.57 2.13 -36.75
N LEU A 121 -3.63 2.06 -35.80
CA LEU A 121 -2.20 2.17 -36.10
C LEU A 121 -1.71 0.92 -36.83
N LEU A 122 -2.08 -0.25 -36.33
CA LEU A 122 -1.72 -1.55 -36.90
C LEU A 122 -2.25 -1.69 -38.34
N GLU A 123 -3.49 -1.27 -38.57
CA GLU A 123 -4.08 -1.23 -39.91
C GLU A 123 -3.28 -0.34 -40.86
N LYS A 124 -2.85 0.86 -40.43
CA LYS A 124 -2.05 1.77 -41.26
C LYS A 124 -0.69 1.21 -41.68
N VAL A 125 -0.08 0.38 -40.82
CA VAL A 125 1.23 -0.23 -41.11
C VAL A 125 1.11 -1.63 -41.70
N GLY A 126 -0.12 -2.10 -41.98
CA GLY A 126 -0.39 -3.38 -42.65
C GLY A 126 -0.18 -4.61 -41.74
N ILE A 127 -0.15 -4.44 -40.41
CA ILE A 127 -0.01 -5.55 -39.47
C ILE A 127 -1.39 -6.08 -39.09
N LYS A 128 -1.59 -7.39 -39.23
CA LYS A 128 -2.81 -8.10 -38.79
C LYS A 128 -2.44 -9.20 -37.81
N PHE A 129 -3.20 -9.33 -36.73
CA PHE A 129 -3.06 -10.43 -35.79
C PHE A 129 -4.08 -11.52 -36.16
N GLU A 130 -3.63 -12.75 -36.19
CA GLU A 130 -4.50 -13.93 -36.31
C GLU A 130 -4.52 -14.62 -34.93
N THR A 131 -5.66 -14.54 -34.24
CA THR A 131 -5.79 -15.07 -32.89
C THR A 131 -6.68 -16.30 -32.88
N VAL A 132 -6.13 -17.43 -32.49
CA VAL A 132 -6.88 -18.65 -32.15
C VAL A 132 -6.95 -18.76 -30.62
N LYS A 133 -8.16 -18.85 -30.08
CA LYS A 133 -8.38 -18.81 -28.63
C LYS A 133 -9.40 -19.84 -28.15
N SER A 134 -9.18 -20.38 -26.96
CA SER A 134 -10.07 -21.38 -26.35
C SER A 134 -11.35 -20.80 -25.73
N GLY A 135 -11.40 -19.47 -25.52
CA GLY A 135 -12.56 -18.79 -24.95
C GLY A 135 -12.63 -17.34 -25.36
N ILE A 136 -13.86 -16.79 -25.39
CA ILE A 136 -14.14 -15.46 -25.96
C ILE A 136 -13.39 -14.31 -25.26
N TYR A 137 -13.09 -14.45 -23.96
CA TYR A 137 -12.41 -13.43 -23.16
C TYR A 137 -10.89 -13.62 -23.05
N LYS A 138 -10.29 -14.63 -23.73
CA LYS A 138 -8.87 -14.95 -23.52
C LYS A 138 -7.92 -13.86 -24.04
N ASP A 139 -8.38 -13.05 -24.99
CA ASP A 139 -7.67 -11.92 -25.60
C ASP A 139 -8.26 -10.55 -25.16
N ILE A 140 -8.93 -10.53 -24.01
CA ILE A 140 -9.42 -9.27 -23.43
C ILE A 140 -8.26 -8.32 -23.22
N LEU A 141 -8.45 -7.03 -23.55
CA LEU A 141 -7.40 -5.99 -23.58
C LEU A 141 -6.30 -6.20 -24.63
N SER A 142 -6.48 -7.09 -25.61
CA SER A 142 -5.58 -7.14 -26.76
C SER A 142 -5.54 -5.79 -27.47
N PRO A 143 -4.32 -5.26 -27.80
CA PRO A 143 -4.18 -3.92 -28.35
C PRO A 143 -4.65 -3.80 -29.82
N ASP A 144 -4.87 -4.91 -30.51
CA ASP A 144 -5.21 -4.98 -31.93
C ASP A 144 -6.70 -4.81 -32.23
N ARG A 145 -7.54 -4.76 -31.22
CA ARG A 145 -8.98 -4.57 -31.34
C ARG A 145 -9.61 -3.77 -30.19
N PRO A 146 -10.77 -3.12 -30.40
CA PRO A 146 -11.51 -2.50 -29.31
C PRO A 146 -12.11 -3.56 -28.37
N LEU A 147 -12.40 -3.15 -27.14
CA LEU A 147 -13.20 -3.96 -26.20
C LEU A 147 -14.64 -4.04 -26.66
N SER A 148 -15.26 -5.23 -26.54
CA SER A 148 -16.71 -5.35 -26.68
C SER A 148 -17.43 -4.77 -25.45
N ASN A 149 -18.76 -4.60 -25.55
CA ASN A 149 -19.57 -4.14 -24.42
C ASN A 149 -19.56 -5.16 -23.26
N GLU A 150 -19.60 -6.45 -23.58
CA GLU A 150 -19.57 -7.55 -22.62
C GLU A 150 -18.22 -7.62 -21.91
N GLU A 151 -17.12 -7.44 -22.64
CA GLU A 151 -15.77 -7.37 -22.07
C GLU A 151 -15.62 -6.16 -21.15
N ARG A 152 -16.16 -5.01 -21.54
CA ARG A 152 -16.18 -3.81 -20.71
C ARG A 152 -16.96 -4.05 -19.41
N ALA A 153 -18.15 -4.65 -19.47
CA ALA A 153 -18.97 -4.95 -18.32
C ALA A 153 -18.25 -5.94 -17.36
N LEU A 154 -17.59 -6.95 -17.92
CA LEU A 154 -16.79 -7.91 -17.14
C LEU A 154 -15.64 -7.21 -16.39
N LEU A 155 -14.88 -6.37 -17.07
CA LEU A 155 -13.77 -5.62 -16.46
C LEU A 155 -14.27 -4.61 -15.44
N GLN A 156 -15.42 -3.95 -15.70
CA GLN A 156 -16.02 -3.03 -14.75
C GLN A 156 -16.41 -3.75 -13.45
N SER A 157 -17.04 -4.91 -13.54
CA SER A 157 -17.38 -5.73 -12.37
C SER A 157 -16.15 -6.10 -11.53
N LEU A 158 -15.01 -6.40 -12.17
CA LEU A 158 -13.76 -6.68 -11.48
C LEU A 158 -13.22 -5.42 -10.75
N ILE A 159 -13.29 -4.26 -11.42
CA ILE A 159 -12.90 -2.96 -10.85
C ILE A 159 -13.78 -2.63 -9.64
N ASP A 160 -15.10 -2.76 -9.78
CA ASP A 160 -16.07 -2.45 -8.73
C ASP A 160 -15.84 -3.34 -7.49
N SER A 161 -15.61 -4.64 -7.70
CA SER A 161 -15.28 -5.57 -6.61
C SER A 161 -14.00 -5.16 -5.88
N SER A 162 -12.96 -4.80 -6.61
CA SER A 162 -11.68 -4.37 -6.02
C SER A 162 -11.79 -3.02 -5.31
N TYR A 163 -12.59 -2.11 -5.85
CA TYR A 163 -12.89 -0.82 -5.25
C TYR A 163 -13.64 -0.95 -3.93
N GLU A 164 -14.69 -1.78 -3.87
CA GLU A 164 -15.42 -2.03 -2.63
C GLU A 164 -14.52 -2.63 -1.55
N GLN A 165 -13.59 -3.52 -1.91
CA GLN A 165 -12.59 -4.04 -0.97
C GLN A 165 -11.69 -2.92 -0.43
N PHE A 166 -11.31 -1.94 -1.27
CA PHE A 166 -10.51 -0.81 -0.84
C PHE A 166 -11.30 0.10 0.12
N VAL A 167 -12.53 0.45 -0.23
CA VAL A 167 -13.43 1.22 0.64
C VAL A 167 -13.59 0.54 2.00
N LEU A 168 -13.80 -0.76 2.03
CA LEU A 168 -13.93 -1.53 3.28
C LEU A 168 -12.63 -1.55 4.10
N ALA A 169 -11.47 -1.63 3.47
CA ALA A 169 -10.18 -1.57 4.17
C ALA A 169 -9.99 -0.21 4.84
N VAL A 170 -10.28 0.88 4.13
CA VAL A 170 -10.24 2.25 4.70
C VAL A 170 -11.27 2.41 5.81
N SER A 171 -12.51 2.00 5.57
CA SER A 171 -13.61 2.05 6.55
C SER A 171 -13.21 1.40 7.88
N LYS A 172 -12.72 0.17 7.82
CA LYS A 172 -12.27 -0.59 9.00
C LYS A 172 -11.03 0.03 9.66
N GLY A 173 -10.04 0.39 8.86
CA GLY A 173 -8.78 0.92 9.36
C GLY A 173 -8.89 2.31 9.98
N ARG A 174 -9.91 3.09 9.59
CA ARG A 174 -10.15 4.46 10.05
C ARG A 174 -11.39 4.61 10.93
N ASN A 175 -12.12 3.53 11.14
CA ASN A 175 -13.41 3.54 11.87
C ASN A 175 -14.42 4.56 11.27
N LEU A 176 -14.50 4.58 9.94
CA LEU A 176 -15.43 5.40 9.17
C LEU A 176 -16.51 4.49 8.54
N THR A 177 -17.70 5.02 8.27
CA THR A 177 -18.68 4.24 7.49
C THR A 177 -18.27 4.18 6.01
N PRO A 178 -18.65 3.13 5.27
CA PRO A 178 -18.37 3.05 3.84
C PRO A 178 -18.88 4.25 3.04
N GLU A 179 -20.02 4.82 3.43
CA GLU A 179 -20.62 6.01 2.80
C GLU A 179 -19.73 7.23 2.97
N VAL A 180 -19.18 7.45 4.17
CA VAL A 180 -18.22 8.53 4.44
C VAL A 180 -16.96 8.33 3.60
N VAL A 181 -16.42 7.11 3.55
CA VAL A 181 -15.25 6.82 2.73
C VAL A 181 -15.54 7.10 1.25
N LYS A 182 -16.67 6.64 0.71
CA LYS A 182 -17.08 6.87 -0.68
C LYS A 182 -17.20 8.35 -1.05
N SER A 183 -17.48 9.24 -0.09
CA SER A 183 -17.57 10.68 -0.35
C SER A 183 -16.25 11.33 -0.82
N PHE A 184 -15.11 10.71 -0.50
CA PHE A 184 -13.79 11.17 -0.93
C PHE A 184 -12.96 10.10 -1.69
N ALA A 185 -13.48 8.89 -1.86
CA ALA A 185 -12.81 7.75 -2.49
C ALA A 185 -13.16 7.61 -3.97
N ASP A 186 -13.16 8.69 -4.72
CA ASP A 186 -13.47 8.71 -6.16
C ASP A 186 -12.20 8.71 -7.04
N GLY A 187 -11.05 8.39 -6.46
CA GLY A 187 -9.77 8.39 -7.13
C GLY A 187 -9.03 9.73 -7.07
N ARG A 188 -9.63 10.77 -6.46
CA ARG A 188 -8.95 12.06 -6.28
C ARG A 188 -7.77 11.96 -5.32
N VAL A 189 -6.82 12.88 -5.48
CA VAL A 189 -5.74 13.10 -4.52
C VAL A 189 -6.02 14.36 -3.71
N PHE A 190 -5.46 14.42 -2.52
CA PHE A 190 -5.58 15.55 -1.61
C PHE A 190 -4.33 15.68 -0.73
N THR A 191 -4.19 16.80 -0.04
CA THR A 191 -3.08 17.05 0.87
C THR A 191 -3.22 16.28 2.18
N GLY A 192 -2.14 16.19 2.97
CA GLY A 192 -2.19 15.61 4.31
C GLY A 192 -3.18 16.33 5.22
N GLU A 193 -3.29 17.68 5.13
CA GLU A 193 -4.27 18.46 5.88
C GLU A 193 -5.70 18.05 5.52
N GLN A 194 -6.03 18.01 4.23
CA GLN A 194 -7.34 17.55 3.77
C GLN A 194 -7.62 16.09 4.18
N ALA A 195 -6.59 15.24 4.14
CA ALA A 195 -6.71 13.86 4.59
C ALA A 195 -7.08 13.75 6.08
N LYS A 196 -6.57 14.68 6.90
CA LYS A 196 -6.93 14.75 8.32
C LYS A 196 -8.39 15.20 8.49
N GLU A 197 -8.87 16.16 7.71
CA GLU A 197 -10.28 16.60 7.74
C GLU A 197 -11.23 15.45 7.38
N PHE A 198 -10.83 14.58 6.43
CA PHE A 198 -11.61 13.38 6.06
C PHE A 198 -11.50 12.24 7.09
N GLY A 199 -10.63 12.35 8.10
CA GLY A 199 -10.38 11.28 9.05
C GLY A 199 -9.49 10.14 8.52
N LEU A 200 -8.87 10.33 7.35
CA LEU A 200 -7.93 9.36 6.79
C LEU A 200 -6.58 9.40 7.52
N VAL A 201 -6.14 10.58 7.97
CA VAL A 201 -4.92 10.83 8.74
C VAL A 201 -5.28 11.26 10.16
N ASP A 202 -4.55 10.80 11.17
CA ASP A 202 -4.80 11.15 12.57
C ASP A 202 -4.14 12.47 12.95
N GLU A 203 -2.88 12.65 12.56
CA GLU A 203 -2.07 13.79 12.99
C GLU A 203 -1.26 14.38 11.82
N ILE A 204 -1.10 15.69 11.84
CA ILE A 204 -0.17 16.38 10.94
C ILE A 204 1.19 16.46 11.63
N GLY A 205 2.22 16.02 10.92
CA GLY A 205 3.59 15.97 11.42
C GLY A 205 4.52 15.24 10.47
N ASP A 206 5.79 15.20 10.82
CA ASP A 206 6.82 14.53 10.06
C ASP A 206 7.08 13.08 10.55
N GLU A 207 8.12 12.44 10.01
CA GLU A 207 8.48 11.07 10.45
C GLU A 207 8.95 11.02 11.90
N ASN A 208 9.51 12.11 12.43
CA ASN A 208 9.92 12.15 13.84
C ASN A 208 8.72 12.22 14.77
N ASP A 209 7.66 12.96 14.39
CA ASP A 209 6.41 13.01 15.14
C ASP A 209 5.74 11.61 15.16
N ALA A 210 5.69 10.94 14.03
CA ALA A 210 5.20 9.55 13.94
C ALA A 210 6.03 8.59 14.81
N LYS A 211 7.35 8.77 14.86
CA LYS A 211 8.25 8.00 15.74
C LYS A 211 7.93 8.25 17.21
N LEU A 212 7.77 9.51 17.62
CA LEU A 212 7.45 9.87 19.01
C LEU A 212 6.08 9.31 19.41
N LEU A 213 5.11 9.37 18.51
CA LEU A 213 3.80 8.77 18.71
C LEU A 213 3.89 7.24 18.94
N ALA A 214 4.67 6.55 18.10
CA ALA A 214 4.89 5.10 18.22
C ALA A 214 5.58 4.74 19.56
N ILE A 215 6.57 5.53 19.99
CA ILE A 215 7.25 5.37 21.29
C ILE A 215 6.24 5.54 22.43
N LYS A 216 5.41 6.57 22.38
CA LYS A 216 4.39 6.87 23.39
C LYS A 216 3.36 5.74 23.51
N ILE A 217 2.80 5.29 22.38
CA ILE A 217 1.78 4.24 22.35
C ILE A 217 2.35 2.91 22.91
N ALA A 218 3.58 2.57 22.53
CA ALA A 218 4.23 1.34 22.96
C ALA A 218 4.93 1.45 24.34
N ASN A 219 4.80 2.58 25.05
CA ASN A 219 5.44 2.85 26.33
C ASN A 219 6.95 2.55 26.32
N LEU A 220 7.65 3.04 25.30
CA LEU A 220 9.09 2.91 25.15
C LEU A 220 9.84 4.15 25.69
N ASP A 221 11.14 4.00 25.93
CA ASP A 221 12.01 5.12 26.30
C ASP A 221 12.08 6.13 25.14
N GLU A 222 11.96 7.42 25.41
CA GLU A 222 11.99 8.50 24.40
C GLU A 222 13.27 8.52 23.55
N LYS A 223 14.38 8.02 24.11
CA LYS A 223 15.66 7.90 23.41
C LYS A 223 15.73 6.68 22.49
N THR A 224 14.65 5.87 22.41
CA THR A 224 14.61 4.68 21.56
C THR A 224 14.87 5.03 20.10
N LYS A 225 15.90 4.41 19.52
CA LYS A 225 16.21 4.55 18.09
C LYS A 225 15.64 3.35 17.33
N PRO A 226 14.95 3.58 16.20
CA PRO A 226 14.38 2.50 15.42
C PRO A 226 15.47 1.67 14.71
N ILE A 227 15.25 0.36 14.65
CA ILE A 227 16.04 -0.57 13.85
C ILE A 227 15.36 -0.73 12.50
N THR A 228 16.03 -0.36 11.42
CA THR A 228 15.47 -0.43 10.07
C THR A 228 15.61 -1.84 9.50
N PHE A 229 14.49 -2.38 9.00
CA PHE A 229 14.38 -3.64 8.28
C PHE A 229 14.03 -3.39 6.82
N GLY A 230 14.28 -4.35 5.94
CA GLY A 230 13.81 -4.31 4.55
C GLY A 230 14.57 -3.35 3.62
N LYS A 231 15.75 -2.85 4.01
CA LYS A 231 16.58 -2.07 3.06
C LYS A 231 16.95 -2.95 1.87
N PRO A 232 16.73 -2.50 0.63
CA PRO A 232 17.26 -3.20 -0.53
C PRO A 232 18.77 -3.33 -0.37
N LYS A 233 19.33 -4.50 -0.67
CA LYS A 233 20.79 -4.67 -0.74
C LYS A 233 21.29 -3.64 -1.75
N LYS A 234 22.15 -2.71 -1.34
CA LYS A 234 22.86 -1.85 -2.28
C LYS A 234 23.52 -2.78 -3.31
N LYS A 235 23.10 -2.69 -4.59
CA LYS A 235 23.89 -3.31 -5.66
C LYS A 235 25.29 -2.75 -5.50
N LYS A 236 26.28 -3.61 -5.28
CA LYS A 236 27.68 -3.23 -5.44
C LYS A 236 27.79 -2.71 -6.87
N ARG A 237 28.17 -1.45 -7.02
CA ARG A 237 28.62 -0.94 -8.32
C ARG A 237 29.86 -1.74 -8.63
N GLU A 238 29.79 -2.60 -9.64
CA GLU A 238 30.95 -3.17 -10.31
C GLU A 238 31.63 -2.08 -11.13
#